data_f7b9ca9249cf120846c7f67dabdefeb0
#
_entry.id   f7b9ca9249cf120846c7f67dabdefeb0
#
_cell.length_a   1.000
_cell.length_b   1.000
_cell.length_c   1.000
_cell.angle_alpha   90.00
_cell.angle_beta   90.00
_cell.angle_gamma   90.00
#
_symmetry.space_group_name_H-M   'P 1'
#
loop_
_entity.id
_entity.type
_entity.pdbx_description
1 polymer ?
#
loop_
_entity_poly.entity_id
_entity_poly.type
_entity_poly.pdbx_seq_one_letter_code
_entity_poly.pdbx_strand_id
1 'polypeptide(L)'
;MTYFARAVVLCALALGGCTAFDAHSLDHAAHASGWRAAQVVDVGRAADLAGTVDRDCGTGGGPDAPYAVVRYRNGGVRSRSLGSGRLPAGPVPKVGDRVEVNILDCAAPLAFAGQAGPADQSGSVPGTPSR
;
A
#
# COMPACT_ATOMS: atom_id res chain seq x y z
N MET A 1 11.72 -11.59 -70.37
CA MET A 1 10.95 -10.35 -70.03
C MET A 1 10.51 -10.49 -68.63
N THR A 2 11.10 -9.71 -67.82
CA THR A 2 11.08 -9.77 -66.36
C THR A 2 10.01 -8.87 -65.76
N TYR A 3 9.04 -9.44 -65.09
CA TYR A 3 8.11 -8.65 -64.31
C TYR A 3 8.54 -8.71 -62.85
N PHE A 4 9.16 -7.64 -62.42
CA PHE A 4 9.42 -7.38 -61.01
C PHE A 4 8.13 -6.97 -60.35
N ALA A 5 7.50 -7.91 -59.63
CA ALA A 5 6.45 -7.60 -58.67
C ALA A 5 7.10 -7.01 -57.43
N ARG A 6 7.02 -5.73 -57.27
CA ARG A 6 7.37 -5.02 -56.04
C ARG A 6 6.28 -5.27 -55.03
N ALA A 7 6.53 -6.22 -54.17
CA ALA A 7 5.77 -6.37 -52.93
C ALA A 7 6.19 -5.25 -51.98
N VAL A 8 5.39 -4.22 -51.91
CA VAL A 8 5.48 -3.20 -50.87
C VAL A 8 4.94 -3.81 -49.61
N VAL A 9 5.83 -4.29 -48.76
CA VAL A 9 5.48 -4.67 -47.37
C VAL A 9 5.29 -3.38 -46.60
N LEU A 10 4.06 -2.99 -46.41
CA LEU A 10 3.68 -1.98 -45.45
C LEU A 10 3.85 -2.59 -44.07
N CYS A 11 5.00 -2.37 -43.46
CA CYS A 11 5.17 -2.52 -42.01
C CYS A 11 4.34 -1.44 -41.33
N ALA A 12 3.09 -1.76 -41.01
CA ALA A 12 2.31 -1.02 -40.04
C ALA A 12 3.00 -1.17 -38.68
N LEU A 13 3.86 -0.23 -38.36
CA LEU A 13 4.35 -0.03 -37.00
C LEU A 13 3.15 0.39 -36.16
N ALA A 14 2.46 -0.60 -35.61
CA ALA A 14 1.60 -0.39 -34.48
C ALA A 14 2.49 0.11 -33.34
N LEU A 15 2.59 1.41 -33.23
CA LEU A 15 3.05 2.08 -32.02
C LEU A 15 2.01 1.79 -30.95
N GLY A 16 2.07 0.59 -30.42
CA GLY A 16 1.47 0.28 -29.15
C GLY A 16 2.14 1.19 -28.13
N GLY A 17 1.55 2.35 -27.93
CA GLY A 17 1.90 3.19 -26.81
C GLY A 17 1.63 2.36 -25.55
N CYS A 18 2.66 1.70 -25.03
CA CYS A 18 2.70 1.38 -23.64
C CYS A 18 2.65 2.73 -22.93
N THR A 19 1.43 3.14 -22.58
CA THR A 19 1.28 4.05 -21.45
C THR A 19 1.77 3.26 -20.27
N ALA A 20 3.07 3.31 -20.04
CA ALA A 20 3.60 3.07 -18.73
C ALA A 20 2.91 4.14 -17.88
N PHE A 21 1.74 3.80 -17.34
CA PHE A 21 1.15 4.56 -16.26
C PHE A 21 2.24 4.63 -15.23
N ASP A 22 2.68 5.84 -14.97
CA ASP A 22 3.77 6.13 -14.08
C ASP A 22 3.46 5.57 -12.70
N ALA A 23 3.81 4.32 -12.47
CA ALA A 23 3.86 3.74 -11.13
C ALA A 23 4.68 4.65 -10.20
N HIS A 24 5.68 5.33 -10.77
CA HIS A 24 6.46 6.34 -10.08
C HIS A 24 5.65 7.54 -9.56
N SER A 25 4.67 8.03 -10.29
CA SER A 25 3.90 9.18 -9.80
C SER A 25 2.93 8.80 -8.68
N LEU A 26 2.41 7.59 -8.69
CA LEU A 26 1.60 7.06 -7.58
C LEU A 26 2.45 6.83 -6.33
N ASP A 27 3.67 6.31 -6.49
CA ASP A 27 4.62 6.15 -5.40
C ASP A 27 5.00 7.49 -4.77
N HIS A 28 5.21 8.52 -5.57
CA HIS A 28 5.51 9.86 -5.06
C HIS A 28 4.34 10.47 -4.28
N ALA A 29 3.12 10.34 -4.78
CA ALA A 29 1.93 10.83 -4.09
C ALA A 29 1.68 10.08 -2.77
N ALA A 30 1.80 8.76 -2.78
CA ALA A 30 1.69 7.93 -1.58
C ALA A 30 2.78 8.29 -0.56
N HIS A 31 4.01 8.48 -1.03
CA HIS A 31 5.12 8.86 -0.17
C HIS A 31 4.93 10.24 0.45
N ALA A 32 4.45 11.22 -0.32
CA ALA A 32 4.14 12.58 0.18
C ALA A 32 3.01 12.57 1.20
N SER A 33 2.03 11.69 1.06
CA SER A 33 0.93 11.51 2.02
C SER A 33 1.27 10.64 3.23
N GLY A 34 2.53 10.19 3.36
CA GLY A 34 3.04 9.49 4.53
C GLY A 34 3.06 7.97 4.45
N TRP A 35 2.63 7.39 3.34
CA TRP A 35 2.65 5.94 3.17
C TRP A 35 4.06 5.41 2.92
N ARG A 36 4.38 4.31 3.58
CA ARG A 36 5.67 3.62 3.48
C ARG A 36 5.45 2.12 3.40
N ALA A 37 6.21 1.49 2.52
CA ALA A 37 6.32 0.05 2.51
C ALA A 37 6.99 -0.43 3.81
N ALA A 38 6.43 -1.45 4.41
CA ALA A 38 6.88 -2.00 5.67
C ALA A 38 6.76 -3.52 5.68
N GLN A 39 7.40 -4.13 6.65
CA GLN A 39 7.30 -5.56 6.90
C GLN A 39 6.85 -5.78 8.34
N VAL A 40 5.92 -6.69 8.51
CA VAL A 40 5.47 -7.12 9.84
C VAL A 40 6.60 -7.90 10.51
N VAL A 41 7.02 -7.45 11.68
CA VAL A 41 8.11 -8.07 12.45
C VAL A 41 7.63 -8.73 13.73
N ASP A 42 6.47 -8.31 14.24
CA ASP A 42 5.84 -8.95 15.39
C ASP A 42 4.32 -8.77 15.36
N VAL A 43 3.59 -9.71 15.93
CA VAL A 43 2.14 -9.68 16.08
C VAL A 43 1.78 -10.30 17.42
N GLY A 44 0.98 -9.60 18.20
CA GLY A 44 0.59 -10.07 19.52
C GLY A 44 -0.49 -9.19 20.14
N ARG A 45 -0.46 -9.10 21.45
CA ARG A 45 -1.35 -8.20 22.19
C ARG A 45 -0.73 -6.83 22.36
N ALA A 46 -1.55 -5.81 22.34
CA ALA A 46 -1.10 -4.44 22.53
C ALA A 46 -0.33 -4.24 23.84
N ALA A 47 -0.77 -4.86 24.93
CA ALA A 47 -0.11 -4.78 26.23
C ALA A 47 1.35 -5.24 26.21
N ASP A 48 1.65 -6.22 25.36
CA ASP A 48 2.99 -6.81 25.29
C ASP A 48 3.94 -6.06 24.34
N LEU A 49 3.40 -5.43 23.31
CA LEU A 49 4.17 -4.90 22.18
C LEU A 49 4.23 -3.37 22.10
N ALA A 50 3.24 -2.65 22.61
CA ALA A 50 3.15 -1.20 22.45
C ALA A 50 4.37 -0.44 23.00
N GLY A 51 4.98 -0.94 24.07
CA GLY A 51 6.18 -0.33 24.68
C GLY A 51 7.49 -0.64 23.97
N THR A 52 7.50 -1.46 22.93
CA THR A 52 8.73 -1.96 22.27
C THR A 52 9.07 -1.25 20.96
N VAL A 53 8.25 -0.29 20.55
CA VAL A 53 8.31 0.35 19.24
C VAL A 53 8.84 1.78 19.33
N ASP A 54 9.44 2.27 18.23
CA ASP A 54 9.86 3.68 18.14
C ASP A 54 8.66 4.63 18.09
N ARG A 55 7.54 4.17 17.52
CA ARG A 55 6.30 4.92 17.44
C ARG A 55 5.10 4.01 17.69
N ASP A 56 4.32 4.36 18.68
CA ASP A 56 3.07 3.69 19.00
C ASP A 56 1.89 4.51 18.45
N CYS A 57 1.13 3.93 17.54
CA CYS A 57 -0.10 4.49 17.00
C CYS A 57 -1.35 4.11 17.80
N GLY A 58 -1.18 3.44 18.93
CA GLY A 58 -2.25 3.06 19.81
C GLY A 58 -3.01 1.81 19.37
N THR A 59 -3.87 1.40 20.24
CA THR A 59 -4.69 0.20 20.05
C THR A 59 -6.06 0.57 19.51
N GLY A 60 -6.59 -0.22 18.58
CA GLY A 60 -7.99 -0.10 18.18
C GLY A 60 -8.99 -0.59 19.23
N GLY A 61 -8.50 -1.08 20.35
CA GLY A 61 -9.28 -1.67 21.47
C GLY A 61 -8.50 -1.64 22.77
N GLY A 62 -8.82 -2.51 23.69
CA GLY A 62 -8.15 -2.61 24.99
C GLY A 62 -6.75 -3.24 24.90
N PRO A 63 -6.10 -3.49 26.07
CA PRO A 63 -4.74 -4.01 26.15
C PRO A 63 -4.57 -5.40 25.53
N ASP A 64 -5.63 -6.18 25.47
CA ASP A 64 -5.65 -7.52 24.86
C ASP A 64 -5.99 -7.49 23.35
N ALA A 65 -6.23 -6.30 22.79
CA ALA A 65 -6.51 -6.16 21.36
C ALA A 65 -5.31 -6.61 20.51
N PRO A 66 -5.56 -7.16 19.31
CA PRO A 66 -4.50 -7.50 18.38
C PRO A 66 -3.70 -6.26 17.99
N TYR A 67 -2.38 -6.45 17.92
CA TYR A 67 -1.42 -5.39 17.64
C TYR A 67 -0.30 -5.92 16.76
N ALA A 68 0.08 -5.16 15.76
CA ALA A 68 1.17 -5.50 14.86
C ALA A 68 2.29 -4.47 14.95
N VAL A 69 3.51 -4.96 14.96
CA VAL A 69 4.72 -4.16 14.84
C VAL A 69 5.27 -4.30 13.43
N VAL A 70 5.47 -3.19 12.78
CA VAL A 70 6.03 -3.14 11.43
C VAL A 70 7.36 -2.39 11.43
N ARG A 71 8.23 -2.80 10.53
CA ARG A 71 9.52 -2.12 10.29
C ARG A 71 9.51 -1.48 8.93
N TYR A 72 9.85 -0.20 8.87
CA TYR A 72 9.88 0.59 7.65
C TYR A 72 11.16 1.43 7.56
N ARG A 73 11.44 1.97 6.38
CA ARG A 73 12.50 2.95 6.15
C ARG A 73 11.89 4.27 5.69
N ASN A 74 12.42 5.36 6.21
CA ASN A 74 12.00 6.71 5.84
C ASN A 74 13.16 7.47 5.23
N GLY A 75 13.59 7.04 4.04
CA GLY A 75 14.65 7.71 3.27
C GLY A 75 16.08 7.55 3.80
N GLY A 76 16.29 6.89 4.92
CA GLY A 76 17.59 6.68 5.53
C GLY A 76 18.01 5.21 5.55
N VAL A 77 19.27 4.98 5.99
CA VAL A 77 19.81 3.61 6.17
C VAL A 77 19.21 2.89 7.37
N ARG A 78 18.69 3.64 8.35
CA ARG A 78 18.11 3.05 9.56
C ARG A 78 16.64 2.70 9.35
N SER A 79 16.28 1.51 9.74
CA SER A 79 14.87 1.13 9.86
C SER A 79 14.30 1.64 11.20
N ARG A 80 13.01 1.94 11.17
CA ARG A 80 12.23 2.32 12.34
C ARG A 80 11.09 1.34 12.53
N SER A 81 10.63 1.21 13.75
CA SER A 81 9.47 0.39 14.09
C SER A 81 8.26 1.27 14.41
N LEU A 82 7.10 0.81 13.97
CA LEU A 82 5.81 1.41 14.30
C LEU A 82 4.87 0.30 14.70
N GLY A 83 4.15 0.50 15.78
CA GLY A 83 3.14 -0.41 16.24
C GLY A 83 1.74 0.17 16.08
N SER A 84 0.79 -0.67 15.72
CA SER A 84 -0.60 -0.27 15.55
C SER A 84 -1.57 -1.40 15.83
N GLY A 85 -2.65 -1.08 16.51
CA GLY A 85 -3.82 -1.95 16.64
C GLY A 85 -4.83 -1.76 15.49
N ARG A 86 -4.58 -0.84 14.59
CA ARG A 86 -5.41 -0.63 13.39
C ARG A 86 -4.93 -1.55 12.29
N LEU A 87 -5.38 -2.77 12.32
CA LEU A 87 -5.01 -3.81 11.37
C LEU A 87 -5.81 -3.69 10.07
N PRO A 88 -5.32 -4.27 8.96
CA PRO A 88 -6.07 -4.29 7.71
C PRO A 88 -7.41 -5.02 7.90
N ALA A 89 -8.38 -4.66 7.09
CA ALA A 89 -9.61 -5.44 6.98
C ALA A 89 -9.28 -6.83 6.43
N GLY A 90 -9.86 -7.87 7.03
CA GLY A 90 -9.62 -9.26 6.64
C GLY A 90 -8.71 -10.01 7.61
N PRO A 91 -7.84 -10.91 7.13
CA PRO A 91 -7.02 -11.74 7.99
C PRO A 91 -6.00 -10.89 8.76
N VAL A 92 -5.70 -11.32 10.00
CA VAL A 92 -4.63 -10.70 10.79
C VAL A 92 -3.29 -10.90 10.07
N PRO A 93 -2.48 -9.84 9.91
CA PRO A 93 -1.17 -9.98 9.31
C PRO A 93 -0.27 -10.91 10.12
N LYS A 94 0.64 -11.57 9.43
CA LYS A 94 1.64 -12.47 10.03
C LYS A 94 3.02 -11.86 9.94
N VAL A 95 3.89 -12.28 10.82
CA VAL A 95 5.32 -11.93 10.75
C VAL A 95 5.87 -12.29 9.37
N GLY A 96 6.54 -11.34 8.71
CA GLY A 96 7.06 -11.48 7.38
C GLY A 96 6.16 -10.90 6.27
N ASP A 97 4.90 -10.64 6.55
CA ASP A 97 3.99 -10.02 5.57
C ASP A 97 4.46 -8.63 5.19
N ARG A 98 4.26 -8.30 3.92
CA ARG A 98 4.50 -6.96 3.40
C ARG A 98 3.22 -6.16 3.52
N VAL A 99 3.35 -4.99 4.15
CA VAL A 99 2.25 -4.06 4.39
C VAL A 99 2.68 -2.65 4.04
N GLU A 100 1.72 -1.77 3.96
CA GLU A 100 1.92 -0.33 3.89
C GLU A 100 1.43 0.29 5.20
N VAL A 101 2.19 1.26 5.69
CA VAL A 101 1.91 1.99 6.92
C VAL A 101 1.93 3.48 6.65
N ASN A 102 0.98 4.21 7.19
CA ASN A 102 1.01 5.66 7.15
C ASN A 102 1.77 6.21 8.36
N ILE A 103 2.92 6.82 8.12
CA ILE A 103 3.77 7.36 9.18
C ILE A 103 3.38 8.77 9.63
N LEU A 104 2.46 9.43 8.94
CA LEU A 104 1.95 10.75 9.31
C LEU A 104 0.59 10.66 9.99
N ASP A 105 -0.20 9.67 9.65
CA ASP A 105 -1.55 9.48 10.19
C ASP A 105 -1.67 8.13 10.90
N CYS A 106 -1.61 8.16 12.21
CA CYS A 106 -1.83 6.98 13.06
C CYS A 106 -3.27 6.44 13.04
N ALA A 107 -4.21 7.21 12.54
CA ALA A 107 -5.60 6.74 12.40
C ALA A 107 -5.78 5.84 11.17
N ALA A 108 -4.88 5.95 10.19
CA ALA A 108 -4.92 5.11 9.01
C ALA A 108 -4.59 3.64 9.37
N PRO A 109 -5.41 2.67 8.97
CA PRO A 109 -5.10 1.27 9.20
C PRO A 109 -3.91 0.82 8.35
N LEU A 110 -3.20 -0.20 8.81
CA LEU A 110 -2.24 -0.91 7.98
C LEU A 110 -2.97 -1.49 6.76
N ALA A 111 -2.30 -1.51 5.62
CA ALA A 111 -2.82 -2.12 4.40
C ALA A 111 -1.87 -3.22 3.92
N PHE A 112 -2.39 -4.31 3.36
CA PHE A 112 -1.52 -5.28 2.69
C PHE A 112 -0.93 -4.66 1.43
N ALA A 113 0.34 -4.95 1.15
CA ALA A 113 1.01 -4.46 -0.04
C ALA A 113 0.27 -4.90 -1.31
N GLY A 114 0.02 -3.95 -2.22
CA GLY A 114 -0.74 -4.20 -3.45
C GLY A 114 -2.26 -4.10 -3.30
N GLN A 115 -2.78 -3.89 -2.11
CA GLN A 115 -4.15 -3.43 -1.92
C GLN A 115 -4.13 -1.91 -1.98
N ALA A 116 -4.91 -1.34 -2.91
CA ALA A 116 -4.91 0.08 -3.17
C ALA A 116 -4.99 0.88 -1.86
N GLY A 117 -4.05 1.79 -1.69
CA GLY A 117 -4.09 2.76 -0.61
C GLY A 117 -5.40 3.57 -0.65
N PRO A 118 -5.59 4.48 0.29
CA PRO A 118 -6.86 5.12 0.64
C PRO A 118 -7.57 5.91 -0.47
N ALA A 119 -7.12 5.85 -1.71
CA ALA A 119 -7.75 6.55 -2.83
C ALA A 119 -9.11 5.98 -3.23
N ASP A 120 -9.50 4.80 -2.75
CA ASP A 120 -10.71 4.11 -3.24
C ASP A 120 -11.89 4.06 -2.24
N GLN A 121 -11.81 4.78 -1.12
CA GLN A 121 -12.94 4.84 -0.18
C GLN A 121 -13.89 6.03 -0.41
N SER A 122 -13.69 6.81 -1.46
CA SER A 122 -14.55 7.95 -1.81
C SER A 122 -15.54 7.63 -2.93
N GLY A 123 -16.26 6.52 -2.87
CA GLY A 123 -17.14 6.22 -3.97
C GLY A 123 -18.20 5.15 -3.76
N SER A 124 -18.91 5.19 -2.65
CA SER A 124 -20.21 4.50 -2.61
C SER A 124 -21.14 5.19 -1.62
N VAL A 125 -21.70 6.29 -2.04
CA VAL A 125 -22.97 6.74 -1.48
C VAL A 125 -24.05 5.81 -2.03
N PRO A 126 -24.72 4.98 -1.22
CA PRO A 126 -25.86 4.21 -1.69
C PRO A 126 -26.95 5.23 -2.06
N GLY A 127 -27.33 5.19 -3.33
CA GLY A 127 -28.38 6.03 -3.85
C GLY A 127 -29.65 5.87 -3.04
N THR A 128 -30.15 6.98 -2.55
CA THR A 128 -31.47 7.11 -1.97
C THR A 128 -32.49 6.83 -3.07
N PRO A 129 -33.43 5.88 -2.91
CA PRO A 129 -34.50 5.73 -3.86
C PRO A 129 -35.45 6.92 -3.70
N SER A 130 -35.52 7.75 -4.75
CA SER A 130 -36.61 8.73 -4.88
C SER A 130 -37.92 8.02 -5.01
N ARG A 131 -38.85 8.39 -4.17
CA ARG A 131 -40.25 8.21 -4.37
C ARG A 131 -40.79 9.28 -5.29
#